data_29dabe2258b6e0bb65982508bf84b708
#
_entry.id   29dabe2258b6e0bb65982508bf84b708
#
_cell.length_a   1.000
_cell.length_b   1.000
_cell.length_c   1.000
_cell.angle_alpha   90.00
_cell.angle_beta   90.00
_cell.angle_gamma   90.00
#
_symmetry.space_group_name_H-M   'P 1'
#
loop_
_entity.id
_entity.type
_entity.pdbx_description
1 polymer ?
#
loop_
_entity_poly.entity_id
_entity_poly.type
_entity_poly.pdbx_seq_one_letter_code
_entity_poly.pdbx_strand_id
1 'polypeptide(L)'
;VPFSRRTFITSVVSGSALAAVSSSQLVSALTAAAGAASGPGDVVGKITVGYQGWFACPGDGAPINGWWHWSQNWSQAPSPGNTAIVAWPDMREFTRAYPTAYGNLGNGQPATLFSSYDQQTVDTHFRWMRDNEIDTAALQRFNPNGGEGATRDAMAAKVRSAAEANGRKFYVMYDVSGWTNFHPEIKADWTTKMSALTASSAYARQNGKPVVGIWGFGFNEDKHPSDPAACLDVVNWFKAQGCYVMGGVPTYWRTGVEDCRPGFIDVFNALNMLSPWMVGRIGNAADSDRFHANLNVPDQAYCDAHGIDYQPCVLPGDVKSRQRAHGDFMWRQFYNMVRAGAQGIYISMFDEFNEGNQIAKTAENASMIPVGSGLLGLDEDGTVCSSDYYLRLTGDGGRMLKGQIALTSVRPTPPVVGGGGDTNLARGKATSESGHTQNFASGNVVDGDANSYWESPNNAFPQWVQVDLGAAA
;
A
#
# COMPACT_ATOMS: atom_id res chain seq x y z
N VAL A 1 -40.41 32.66 -2.76
CA VAL A 1 -41.22 31.93 -1.77
C VAL A 1 -40.52 30.61 -1.56
N PRO A 2 -39.98 30.31 -0.37
CA PRO A 2 -39.26 29.08 -0.14
C PRO A 2 -40.21 27.90 0.05
N PHE A 3 -39.95 26.81 -0.69
CA PHE A 3 -40.68 25.56 -0.56
C PHE A 3 -40.28 24.84 0.74
N SER A 4 -41.31 24.61 1.60
CA SER A 4 -41.18 23.90 2.87
C SER A 4 -41.08 22.39 2.64
N ARG A 5 -40.14 21.74 3.32
CA ARG A 5 -39.83 20.27 3.30
C ARG A 5 -40.97 19.37 3.87
N ARG A 6 -42.18 19.91 4.09
CA ARG A 6 -43.30 19.17 4.72
C ARG A 6 -44.33 18.59 3.78
N THR A 7 -44.22 18.80 2.46
CA THR A 7 -45.32 18.42 1.52
C THR A 7 -45.05 17.10 0.77
N PHE A 8 -44.00 16.36 1.06
CA PHE A 8 -43.68 15.13 0.31
C PHE A 8 -44.02 13.82 1.03
N ILE A 9 -44.65 13.85 2.21
CA ILE A 9 -44.91 12.62 3.01
C ILE A 9 -46.39 12.19 3.00
N THR A 10 -47.29 12.87 2.30
CA THR A 10 -48.75 12.64 2.46
C THR A 10 -49.43 11.90 1.29
N SER A 11 -48.72 11.31 0.34
CA SER A 11 -49.37 10.66 -0.82
C SER A 11 -49.03 9.18 -1.05
N VAL A 12 -48.46 8.46 -0.10
CA VAL A 12 -48.30 7.00 -0.22
C VAL A 12 -48.58 6.33 1.13
N VAL A 13 -49.83 6.36 1.61
CA VAL A 13 -50.34 5.35 2.55
C VAL A 13 -51.87 5.27 2.39
N SER A 14 -52.34 4.39 1.56
CA SER A 14 -53.65 3.77 1.73
C SER A 14 -53.49 2.29 1.45
N GLY A 15 -53.55 1.50 2.52
CA GLY A 15 -53.68 0.02 2.43
C GLY A 15 -52.76 -0.78 3.34
N SER A 16 -53.21 -0.95 4.60
CA SER A 16 -53.05 -2.15 5.43
C SER A 16 -51.71 -2.47 6.11
N ALA A 17 -51.81 -2.54 7.45
CA ALA A 17 -50.91 -3.14 8.43
C ALA A 17 -49.68 -2.27 8.87
N LEU A 18 -49.89 -1.51 9.96
CA LEU A 18 -48.82 -0.90 10.75
C LEU A 18 -48.05 -2.00 11.50
N ALA A 19 -46.89 -2.39 10.97
CA ALA A 19 -45.79 -2.90 11.78
C ALA A 19 -44.92 -1.69 12.13
N ALA A 20 -44.64 -1.46 13.41
CA ALA A 20 -43.79 -0.39 13.89
C ALA A 20 -42.32 -0.69 13.47
N VAL A 21 -41.89 -0.06 12.37
CA VAL A 21 -40.49 -0.10 11.93
C VAL A 21 -39.77 1.02 12.67
N SER A 22 -38.72 0.69 13.40
CA SER A 22 -37.89 1.65 14.13
C SER A 22 -37.24 2.66 13.17
N SER A 23 -37.05 3.90 13.62
CA SER A 23 -36.43 4.96 12.81
C SER A 23 -35.04 4.61 12.23
N SER A 24 -34.33 3.68 12.88
CA SER A 24 -33.04 3.16 12.41
C SER A 24 -33.18 2.24 11.18
N GLN A 25 -34.29 1.50 11.05
CA GLN A 25 -34.54 0.65 9.87
C GLN A 25 -35.00 1.46 8.66
N LEU A 26 -35.68 2.57 8.86
CA LEU A 26 -36.06 3.49 7.79
C LEU A 26 -34.85 4.26 7.23
N VAL A 27 -33.91 4.65 8.07
CA VAL A 27 -32.64 5.27 7.63
C VAL A 27 -31.79 4.26 6.85
N SER A 28 -31.70 2.99 7.31
CA SER A 28 -31.00 1.94 6.57
C SER A 28 -31.68 1.57 5.23
N ALA A 29 -32.99 1.64 5.14
CA ALA A 29 -33.71 1.36 3.90
C ALA A 29 -33.63 2.52 2.87
N LEU A 30 -33.50 3.76 3.34
CA LEU A 30 -33.31 4.93 2.48
C LEU A 30 -31.88 5.11 1.98
N THR A 31 -30.88 4.58 2.71
CA THR A 31 -29.49 4.49 2.23
C THR A 31 -29.27 3.33 1.26
N ALA A 32 -30.15 2.34 1.23
CA ALA A 32 -30.06 1.21 0.29
C ALA A 32 -30.62 1.49 -1.12
N ALA A 33 -31.12 2.71 -1.38
CA ALA A 33 -31.70 3.10 -2.67
C ALA A 33 -30.82 4.02 -3.55
N ALA A 34 -29.66 4.47 -3.05
CA ALA A 34 -28.58 4.99 -3.89
C ALA A 34 -27.75 3.78 -4.33
N GLY A 35 -27.44 3.63 -5.63
CA GLY A 35 -26.83 2.47 -6.22
C GLY A 35 -25.77 1.83 -5.29
N ALA A 36 -26.09 0.66 -4.75
CA ALA A 36 -25.32 0.07 -3.68
C ALA A 36 -23.91 -0.24 -4.19
N ALA A 37 -22.91 0.33 -3.55
CA ALA A 37 -21.55 -0.13 -3.66
C ALA A 37 -21.51 -1.66 -3.49
N SER A 38 -20.57 -2.34 -4.16
CA SER A 38 -20.43 -3.80 -4.06
C SER A 38 -20.23 -4.23 -2.60
N GLY A 39 -20.78 -5.37 -2.24
CA GLY A 39 -20.48 -5.98 -0.94
C GLY A 39 -19.00 -6.38 -0.84
N PRO A 40 -18.49 -6.65 0.38
CA PRO A 40 -17.12 -7.11 0.58
C PRO A 40 -16.76 -8.31 -0.30
N GLY A 41 -15.57 -8.25 -0.89
CA GLY A 41 -15.03 -9.31 -1.76
C GLY A 41 -13.52 -9.39 -1.63
N ASP A 42 -12.81 -9.67 -2.72
CA ASP A 42 -11.36 -9.74 -2.70
C ASP A 42 -10.67 -8.38 -3.00
N VAL A 43 -11.42 -7.35 -3.38
CA VAL A 43 -10.91 -5.98 -3.57
C VAL A 43 -11.73 -4.94 -2.81
N VAL A 44 -13.07 -5.10 -2.71
CA VAL A 44 -13.93 -4.26 -1.87
C VAL A 44 -13.80 -4.69 -0.40
N GLY A 45 -13.57 -3.72 0.50
CA GLY A 45 -13.27 -3.94 1.92
C GLY A 45 -11.85 -4.47 2.14
N LYS A 46 -10.92 -4.25 1.19
CA LYS A 46 -9.59 -4.85 1.18
C LYS A 46 -8.48 -3.83 0.93
N ILE A 47 -7.28 -4.19 1.39
CA ILE A 47 -6.04 -3.57 0.96
C ILE A 47 -5.52 -4.32 -0.25
N THR A 48 -5.39 -3.62 -1.36
CA THR A 48 -4.70 -4.09 -2.55
C THR A 48 -3.35 -3.41 -2.64
N VAL A 49 -2.29 -4.15 -2.94
CA VAL A 49 -0.96 -3.58 -3.19
C VAL A 49 -0.58 -3.75 -4.66
N GLY A 50 -0.05 -2.73 -5.30
CA GLY A 50 0.61 -2.88 -6.57
C GLY A 50 1.87 -3.71 -6.40
N TYR A 51 2.05 -4.74 -7.20
CA TYR A 51 3.18 -5.65 -7.16
C TYR A 51 3.88 -5.70 -8.50
N GLN A 52 5.12 -5.19 -8.55
CA GLN A 52 5.89 -5.11 -9.78
C GLN A 52 6.51 -6.46 -10.13
N GLY A 53 7.22 -7.10 -9.21
CA GLY A 53 7.91 -8.36 -9.45
C GLY A 53 8.92 -8.29 -10.61
N TRP A 54 9.60 -7.16 -10.79
CA TRP A 54 10.39 -6.90 -11.99
C TRP A 54 11.91 -6.85 -11.78
N PHE A 55 12.37 -6.95 -10.55
CA PHE A 55 13.80 -6.94 -10.27
C PHE A 55 14.45 -8.27 -10.67
N ALA A 56 15.39 -8.24 -11.60
CA ALA A 56 16.10 -9.43 -12.06
C ALA A 56 17.61 -9.28 -11.90
N CYS A 57 18.29 -10.42 -11.83
CA CYS A 57 19.74 -10.50 -11.68
C CYS A 57 20.33 -11.52 -12.67
N PRO A 58 21.53 -11.30 -13.22
CA PRO A 58 22.17 -12.30 -14.05
C PRO A 58 22.32 -13.64 -13.33
N GLY A 59 21.95 -14.73 -13.98
CA GLY A 59 22.03 -16.09 -13.43
C GLY A 59 20.87 -16.48 -12.50
N ASP A 60 19.81 -15.66 -12.39
CA ASP A 60 18.59 -16.02 -11.65
C ASP A 60 17.66 -16.97 -12.44
N GLY A 61 17.93 -17.15 -13.72
CA GLY A 61 17.14 -17.96 -14.65
C GLY A 61 16.06 -17.17 -15.37
N ALA A 62 15.89 -15.86 -15.11
CA ALA A 62 14.96 -15.03 -15.85
C ALA A 62 15.37 -14.92 -17.33
N PRO A 63 14.42 -14.98 -18.29
CA PRO A 63 14.71 -14.77 -19.69
C PRO A 63 15.45 -13.48 -20.01
N ILE A 64 15.18 -12.42 -19.23
CA ILE A 64 15.82 -11.11 -19.40
C ILE A 64 17.32 -11.14 -19.03
N ASN A 65 17.75 -12.02 -18.14
CA ASN A 65 19.13 -12.30 -17.73
C ASN A 65 20.00 -11.03 -17.58
N GLY A 66 19.56 -10.09 -16.76
CA GLY A 66 20.25 -8.81 -16.52
C GLY A 66 19.86 -8.20 -15.19
N TRP A 67 20.55 -7.12 -14.78
CA TRP A 67 20.25 -6.34 -13.59
C TRP A 67 19.02 -5.42 -13.81
N TRP A 68 17.92 -6.02 -14.23
CA TRP A 68 16.69 -5.31 -14.61
C TRP A 68 16.10 -4.56 -13.41
N HIS A 69 15.84 -3.30 -13.57
CA HIS A 69 15.41 -2.34 -12.56
C HIS A 69 16.37 -2.07 -11.39
N TRP A 70 17.44 -2.88 -11.21
CA TRP A 70 18.48 -2.61 -10.23
C TRP A 70 19.53 -1.60 -10.72
N SER A 71 19.82 -1.61 -12.02
CA SER A 71 20.83 -0.78 -12.67
C SER A 71 20.26 0.04 -13.81
N GLN A 72 20.84 1.21 -14.08
CA GLN A 72 20.54 1.97 -15.30
C GLN A 72 21.04 1.23 -16.55
N ASN A 73 22.29 0.77 -16.52
CA ASN A 73 22.83 -0.18 -17.50
C ASN A 73 22.71 -1.60 -16.92
N TRP A 74 21.64 -2.28 -17.27
CA TRP A 74 21.29 -3.60 -16.70
C TRP A 74 22.20 -4.75 -17.14
N SER A 75 23.17 -4.51 -18.09
CA SER A 75 24.24 -5.45 -18.39
C SER A 75 25.40 -5.41 -17.39
N GLN A 76 25.42 -4.45 -16.48
CA GLN A 76 26.45 -4.25 -15.45
C GLN A 76 25.81 -4.25 -14.05
N ALA A 77 26.56 -4.83 -13.09
CA ALA A 77 26.13 -4.86 -11.69
C ALA A 77 25.88 -3.44 -11.14
N PRO A 78 24.87 -3.28 -10.29
CA PRO A 78 24.56 -1.99 -9.68
C PRO A 78 25.72 -1.51 -8.80
N SER A 79 26.01 -0.22 -8.90
CA SER A 79 27.09 0.49 -8.20
C SER A 79 26.67 1.95 -7.95
N PRO A 80 27.42 2.76 -7.19
CA PRO A 80 27.08 4.18 -7.01
C PRO A 80 26.93 4.96 -8.33
N GLY A 81 27.67 4.59 -9.38
CA GLY A 81 27.60 5.19 -10.71
C GLY A 81 26.63 4.52 -11.69
N ASN A 82 26.03 3.42 -11.31
CA ASN A 82 25.10 2.62 -12.15
C ASN A 82 23.94 2.08 -11.31
N THR A 83 23.17 2.97 -10.68
CA THR A 83 22.02 2.61 -9.85
C THR A 83 20.70 3.06 -10.49
N ALA A 84 19.67 2.22 -10.42
CA ALA A 84 18.30 2.58 -10.77
C ALA A 84 17.39 2.66 -9.54
N ILE A 85 17.91 2.38 -8.33
CA ILE A 85 17.14 2.39 -7.09
C ILE A 85 17.48 3.61 -6.22
N VAL A 86 16.54 3.98 -5.36
CA VAL A 86 16.66 5.09 -4.40
C VAL A 86 16.50 4.62 -2.95
N ALA A 87 16.16 3.35 -2.75
CA ALA A 87 16.08 2.71 -1.44
C ALA A 87 16.74 1.33 -1.49
N TRP A 88 17.33 0.87 -0.37
CA TRP A 88 17.97 -0.44 -0.26
C TRP A 88 17.04 -1.43 0.43
N PRO A 89 16.84 -2.66 -0.13
CA PRO A 89 16.02 -3.67 0.51
C PRO A 89 16.70 -4.25 1.76
N ASP A 90 15.89 -4.67 2.73
CA ASP A 90 16.35 -5.52 3.82
C ASP A 90 16.53 -6.96 3.31
N MET A 91 17.78 -7.42 3.23
CA MET A 91 18.13 -8.72 2.66
C MET A 91 18.11 -9.89 3.65
N ARG A 92 17.82 -9.66 4.94
CA ARG A 92 17.97 -10.65 6.01
C ARG A 92 17.09 -11.91 5.87
N GLU A 93 15.97 -11.83 5.13
CA GLU A 93 15.04 -12.96 4.97
C GLU A 93 15.11 -13.61 3.58
N PHE A 94 16.01 -13.16 2.71
CA PHE A 94 16.22 -13.78 1.40
C PHE A 94 17.33 -14.84 1.48
N THR A 95 17.03 -16.06 1.03
CA THR A 95 17.98 -17.17 1.04
C THR A 95 18.88 -17.19 -0.18
N ARG A 96 18.53 -16.46 -1.24
CA ARG A 96 19.32 -16.27 -2.44
C ARG A 96 19.56 -14.79 -2.67
N ALA A 97 20.81 -14.42 -2.87
CA ALA A 97 21.24 -13.04 -3.02
C ALA A 97 22.32 -12.93 -4.08
N TYR A 98 22.36 -11.81 -4.77
CA TYR A 98 23.25 -11.56 -5.91
C TYR A 98 24.22 -10.44 -5.57
N PRO A 99 25.54 -10.68 -5.67
CA PRO A 99 26.56 -9.69 -5.35
C PRO A 99 26.49 -8.47 -6.27
N THR A 100 26.59 -7.29 -5.71
CA THR A 100 26.62 -6.02 -6.44
C THR A 100 28.05 -5.50 -6.60
N ALA A 101 28.23 -4.42 -7.35
CA ALA A 101 29.48 -3.68 -7.44
C ALA A 101 29.55 -2.49 -6.46
N TYR A 102 28.65 -2.43 -5.49
CA TYR A 102 28.78 -1.54 -4.34
C TYR A 102 29.86 -2.06 -3.37
N GLY A 103 30.40 -1.16 -2.55
CA GLY A 103 31.15 -1.53 -1.35
C GLY A 103 30.29 -2.26 -0.31
N ASN A 104 30.90 -2.67 0.79
CA ASN A 104 30.15 -3.33 1.86
C ASN A 104 29.08 -2.40 2.46
N LEU A 105 28.08 -3.02 3.09
CA LEU A 105 27.12 -2.34 3.95
C LEU A 105 27.86 -1.68 5.14
N GLY A 106 27.22 -0.71 5.78
CA GLY A 106 27.78 -0.03 6.97
C GLY A 106 28.13 -0.96 8.14
N ASN A 107 27.51 -2.15 8.21
CA ASN A 107 27.83 -3.20 9.17
C ASN A 107 28.97 -4.15 8.71
N GLY A 108 29.60 -3.87 7.58
CA GLY A 108 30.71 -4.66 7.02
C GLY A 108 30.28 -5.87 6.18
N GLN A 109 28.99 -6.19 6.09
CA GLN A 109 28.51 -7.31 5.26
C GLN A 109 28.55 -6.95 3.77
N PRO A 110 28.65 -7.94 2.86
CA PRO A 110 28.57 -7.72 1.43
C PRO A 110 27.23 -7.08 1.02
N ALA A 111 27.29 -6.12 0.09
CA ALA A 111 26.10 -5.53 -0.49
C ALA A 111 25.52 -6.44 -1.58
N THR A 112 24.42 -7.10 -1.28
CA THR A 112 23.72 -8.03 -2.18
C THR A 112 22.26 -7.61 -2.39
N LEU A 113 21.67 -8.04 -3.52
CA LEU A 113 20.27 -7.79 -3.86
C LEU A 113 19.55 -9.09 -4.19
N PHE A 114 18.23 -9.09 -4.06
CA PHE A 114 17.38 -10.21 -4.45
C PHE A 114 17.02 -10.17 -5.94
N SER A 115 16.53 -11.30 -6.47
CA SER A 115 15.78 -11.33 -7.73
C SER A 115 14.31 -11.63 -7.44
N SER A 116 13.40 -10.84 -8.03
CA SER A 116 11.96 -11.15 -8.02
C SER A 116 11.64 -12.45 -8.76
N TYR A 117 12.52 -12.88 -9.68
CA TYR A 117 12.34 -14.13 -10.44
C TYR A 117 12.56 -15.38 -9.59
N ASP A 118 13.26 -15.29 -8.46
CA ASP A 118 13.40 -16.39 -7.51
C ASP A 118 12.06 -16.64 -6.80
N GLN A 119 11.58 -17.90 -6.84
CA GLN A 119 10.32 -18.26 -6.16
C GLN A 119 10.38 -17.92 -4.67
N GLN A 120 11.51 -18.13 -4.02
CA GLN A 120 11.73 -17.81 -2.62
C GLN A 120 11.48 -16.32 -2.31
N THR A 121 11.83 -15.42 -3.22
CA THR A 121 11.56 -13.97 -3.08
C THR A 121 10.06 -13.71 -3.08
N VAL A 122 9.34 -14.28 -4.05
CA VAL A 122 7.88 -14.10 -4.15
C VAL A 122 7.18 -14.70 -2.93
N ASP A 123 7.59 -15.89 -2.49
CA ASP A 123 7.04 -16.55 -1.31
C ASP A 123 7.29 -15.72 -0.03
N THR A 124 8.46 -15.09 0.08
CA THR A 124 8.79 -14.18 1.19
C THR A 124 7.89 -12.93 1.16
N HIS A 125 7.68 -12.31 0.01
CA HIS A 125 6.81 -11.17 -0.15
C HIS A 125 5.36 -11.50 0.22
N PHE A 126 4.83 -12.63 -0.26
CA PHE A 126 3.46 -13.05 0.06
C PHE A 126 3.29 -13.49 1.53
N ARG A 127 4.35 -14.04 2.14
CA ARG A 127 4.39 -14.28 3.59
C ARG A 127 4.31 -12.96 4.37
N TRP A 128 5.07 -11.92 3.98
CA TRP A 128 4.96 -10.59 4.59
C TRP A 128 3.57 -10.00 4.44
N MET A 129 2.92 -10.18 3.27
CA MET A 129 1.52 -9.76 3.07
C MET A 129 0.59 -10.50 4.04
N ARG A 130 0.75 -11.82 4.18
CA ARG A 130 -0.06 -12.63 5.12
C ARG A 130 0.13 -12.17 6.56
N ASP A 131 1.36 -12.03 6.99
CA ASP A 131 1.73 -11.73 8.37
C ASP A 131 1.31 -10.31 8.79
N ASN A 132 1.06 -9.42 7.81
CA ASN A 132 0.59 -8.05 8.01
C ASN A 132 -0.85 -7.80 7.49
N GLU A 133 -1.64 -8.85 7.28
CA GLU A 133 -3.06 -8.77 6.88
C GLU A 133 -3.34 -7.99 5.59
N ILE A 134 -2.34 -7.92 4.69
CA ILE A 134 -2.48 -7.34 3.35
C ILE A 134 -3.19 -8.37 2.47
N ASP A 135 -4.29 -7.98 1.83
CA ASP A 135 -5.26 -8.93 1.30
C ASP A 135 -4.93 -9.39 -0.12
N THR A 136 -4.63 -8.45 -1.03
CA THR A 136 -4.60 -8.71 -2.47
C THR A 136 -3.40 -8.03 -3.14
N ALA A 137 -2.76 -8.71 -4.09
CA ALA A 137 -1.71 -8.15 -4.93
C ALA A 137 -2.24 -7.90 -6.36
N ALA A 138 -2.09 -6.66 -6.86
CA ALA A 138 -2.29 -6.32 -8.25
C ALA A 138 -0.98 -6.54 -9.01
N LEU A 139 -0.85 -7.71 -9.66
CA LEU A 139 0.34 -8.05 -10.43
C LEU A 139 0.41 -7.19 -11.68
N GLN A 140 1.39 -6.31 -11.73
CA GLN A 140 1.61 -5.41 -12.87
C GLN A 140 2.05 -6.20 -14.10
N ARG A 141 1.38 -5.94 -15.24
CA ARG A 141 1.65 -6.55 -16.52
C ARG A 141 1.75 -5.50 -17.61
N PHE A 142 2.96 -5.26 -18.04
CA PHE A 142 3.26 -4.36 -19.16
C PHE A 142 3.09 -5.06 -20.51
N ASN A 143 3.46 -4.38 -21.61
CA ASN A 143 3.36 -4.95 -22.94
C ASN A 143 3.98 -6.36 -23.02
N PRO A 144 3.18 -7.42 -23.23
CA PRO A 144 3.67 -8.80 -23.24
C PRO A 144 4.55 -9.12 -24.46
N ASN A 145 4.52 -8.28 -25.48
CA ASN A 145 5.35 -8.40 -26.67
C ASN A 145 6.67 -7.60 -26.56
N GLY A 146 6.87 -6.89 -25.45
CA GLY A 146 8.11 -6.20 -25.13
C GLY A 146 9.22 -7.14 -24.65
N GLY A 147 10.42 -6.59 -24.44
CA GLY A 147 11.61 -7.36 -24.03
C GLY A 147 11.48 -8.10 -22.70
N GLU A 148 10.56 -7.68 -21.82
CA GLU A 148 10.31 -8.33 -20.53
C GLU A 148 9.15 -9.34 -20.54
N GLY A 149 8.45 -9.46 -21.67
CA GLY A 149 7.21 -10.27 -21.77
C GLY A 149 7.35 -11.70 -21.27
N ALA A 150 8.39 -12.40 -21.70
CA ALA A 150 8.63 -13.79 -21.29
C ALA A 150 8.94 -13.90 -19.76
N THR A 151 9.65 -12.92 -19.19
CA THR A 151 9.88 -12.85 -17.74
C THR A 151 8.57 -12.63 -16.99
N ARG A 152 7.72 -11.72 -17.48
CA ARG A 152 6.39 -11.43 -16.91
C ARG A 152 5.43 -12.64 -16.98
N ASP A 153 5.50 -13.44 -18.06
CA ASP A 153 4.70 -14.66 -18.17
C ASP A 153 5.05 -15.65 -17.03
N ALA A 154 6.33 -15.84 -16.77
CA ALA A 154 6.79 -16.70 -15.67
C ALA A 154 6.45 -16.13 -14.28
N MET A 155 6.54 -14.81 -14.10
CA MET A 155 6.17 -14.16 -12.85
C MET A 155 4.70 -14.39 -12.47
N ALA A 156 3.80 -14.42 -13.43
CA ALA A 156 2.38 -14.69 -13.17
C ALA A 156 2.15 -16.06 -12.51
N ALA A 157 2.89 -17.10 -12.95
CA ALA A 157 2.85 -18.42 -12.34
C ALA A 157 3.45 -18.45 -10.94
N LYS A 158 4.55 -17.73 -10.71
CA LYS A 158 5.22 -17.62 -9.40
C LYS A 158 4.34 -16.91 -8.38
N VAL A 159 3.71 -15.80 -8.78
CA VAL A 159 2.77 -15.05 -7.93
C VAL A 159 1.56 -15.91 -7.58
N ARG A 160 0.99 -16.65 -8.54
CA ARG A 160 -0.09 -17.59 -8.25
C ARG A 160 0.31 -18.60 -7.18
N SER A 161 1.47 -19.26 -7.33
CA SER A 161 1.97 -20.25 -6.38
C SER A 161 2.14 -19.64 -4.98
N ALA A 162 2.76 -18.47 -4.86
CA ALA A 162 2.98 -17.79 -3.59
C ALA A 162 1.66 -17.35 -2.94
N ALA A 163 0.70 -16.85 -3.73
CA ALA A 163 -0.62 -16.44 -3.25
C ALA A 163 -1.40 -17.64 -2.70
N GLU A 164 -1.41 -18.77 -3.42
CA GLU A 164 -2.04 -20.04 -2.97
C GLU A 164 -1.42 -20.52 -1.66
N ALA A 165 -0.08 -20.54 -1.57
CA ALA A 165 0.65 -21.01 -0.39
C ALA A 165 0.43 -20.14 0.86
N ASN A 166 0.20 -18.84 0.68
CA ASN A 166 0.06 -17.88 1.77
C ASN A 166 -1.40 -17.44 2.03
N GLY A 167 -2.39 -18.01 1.32
CA GLY A 167 -3.79 -17.64 1.48
C GLY A 167 -4.06 -16.15 1.17
N ARG A 168 -3.29 -15.57 0.24
CA ARG A 168 -3.50 -14.21 -0.26
C ARG A 168 -4.14 -14.25 -1.62
N LYS A 169 -4.67 -13.11 -2.07
CA LYS A 169 -5.28 -12.98 -3.39
C LYS A 169 -4.36 -12.23 -4.34
N PHE A 170 -4.53 -12.46 -5.64
CA PHE A 170 -3.88 -11.67 -6.69
C PHE A 170 -4.80 -11.51 -7.89
N TYR A 171 -4.56 -10.50 -8.67
CA TYR A 171 -5.15 -10.33 -10.01
C TYR A 171 -4.15 -9.69 -10.97
N VAL A 172 -4.38 -9.82 -12.27
CA VAL A 172 -3.57 -9.19 -13.30
C VAL A 172 -4.02 -7.74 -13.48
N MET A 173 -3.07 -6.80 -13.41
CA MET A 173 -3.27 -5.39 -13.70
C MET A 173 -2.41 -4.99 -14.88
N TYR A 174 -3.04 -4.75 -16.02
CA TYR A 174 -2.38 -4.29 -17.23
C TYR A 174 -2.00 -2.82 -17.10
N ASP A 175 -0.74 -2.50 -17.34
CA ASP A 175 -0.26 -1.14 -17.52
C ASP A 175 -0.08 -0.89 -19.02
N VAL A 176 -0.85 0.05 -19.56
CA VAL A 176 -0.85 0.35 -20.99
C VAL A 176 0.10 1.49 -21.39
N SER A 177 0.92 1.98 -20.45
CA SER A 177 1.90 3.01 -20.71
C SER A 177 2.92 2.56 -21.76
N GLY A 178 3.13 3.36 -22.80
CA GLY A 178 4.05 3.03 -23.90
C GLY A 178 3.64 1.86 -24.80
N TRP A 179 2.46 1.28 -24.55
CA TRP A 179 1.96 0.15 -25.32
C TRP A 179 1.08 0.62 -26.51
N THR A 180 1.72 0.93 -27.62
CA THR A 180 1.05 1.55 -28.78
C THR A 180 -0.04 0.71 -29.42
N ASN A 181 0.12 -0.63 -29.45
CA ASN A 181 -0.86 -1.56 -30.04
C ASN A 181 -1.67 -2.30 -28.95
N PHE A 182 -1.94 -1.65 -27.80
CA PHE A 182 -2.57 -2.28 -26.64
C PHE A 182 -3.93 -2.87 -26.97
N HIS A 183 -4.74 -2.20 -27.79
CA HIS A 183 -6.15 -2.52 -28.00
C HIS A 183 -6.41 -3.96 -28.46
N PRO A 184 -5.79 -4.51 -29.53
CA PRO A 184 -5.93 -5.93 -29.87
C PRO A 184 -5.06 -6.85 -29.00
N GLU A 185 -3.88 -6.37 -28.57
CA GLU A 185 -2.89 -7.22 -27.91
C GLU A 185 -3.26 -7.57 -26.47
N ILE A 186 -3.89 -6.66 -25.72
CA ILE A 186 -4.39 -6.92 -24.35
C ILE A 186 -5.47 -8.02 -24.36
N LYS A 187 -6.35 -8.02 -25.36
CA LYS A 187 -7.39 -9.04 -25.54
C LYS A 187 -6.80 -10.41 -25.90
N ALA A 188 -5.80 -10.40 -26.79
CA ALA A 188 -5.07 -11.62 -27.17
C ALA A 188 -4.30 -12.21 -26.00
N ASP A 189 -3.58 -11.37 -25.25
CA ASP A 189 -2.82 -11.80 -24.08
C ASP A 189 -3.73 -12.39 -22.97
N TRP A 190 -4.83 -11.73 -22.67
CA TRP A 190 -5.82 -12.26 -21.73
C TRP A 190 -6.32 -13.63 -22.19
N THR A 191 -6.78 -13.73 -23.45
CA THR A 191 -7.39 -14.97 -23.96
C THR A 191 -6.40 -16.12 -24.01
N THR A 192 -5.15 -15.87 -24.41
CA THR A 192 -4.16 -16.93 -24.65
C THR A 192 -3.31 -17.28 -23.43
N LYS A 193 -3.19 -16.37 -22.46
CA LYS A 193 -2.26 -16.52 -21.33
C LYS A 193 -2.92 -16.30 -19.99
N MET A 194 -3.46 -15.10 -19.72
CA MET A 194 -3.78 -14.68 -18.36
C MET A 194 -5.12 -15.22 -17.85
N SER A 195 -6.10 -15.44 -18.70
CA SER A 195 -7.42 -15.95 -18.28
C SER A 195 -7.34 -17.31 -17.57
N ALA A 196 -6.38 -18.15 -17.91
CA ALA A 196 -6.15 -19.44 -17.25
C ALA A 196 -5.83 -19.30 -15.75
N LEU A 197 -5.29 -18.17 -15.31
CA LEU A 197 -5.00 -17.90 -13.90
C LEU A 197 -6.28 -17.82 -13.07
N THR A 198 -7.40 -17.46 -13.67
CA THR A 198 -8.70 -17.33 -12.98
C THR A 198 -9.25 -18.65 -12.43
N ALA A 199 -8.69 -19.78 -12.84
CA ALA A 199 -9.00 -21.10 -12.27
C ALA A 199 -8.41 -21.28 -10.85
N SER A 200 -7.42 -20.48 -10.47
CA SER A 200 -6.84 -20.53 -9.13
C SER A 200 -7.83 -20.00 -8.08
N SER A 201 -7.88 -20.67 -6.92
CA SER A 201 -8.63 -20.18 -5.76
C SER A 201 -8.04 -18.88 -5.17
N ALA A 202 -6.78 -18.58 -5.47
CA ALA A 202 -6.09 -17.36 -5.08
C ALA A 202 -6.35 -16.19 -6.05
N TYR A 203 -6.95 -16.42 -7.23
CA TYR A 203 -7.30 -15.33 -8.12
C TYR A 203 -8.43 -14.50 -7.53
N ALA A 204 -8.22 -13.18 -7.44
CA ALA A 204 -9.17 -12.26 -6.81
C ALA A 204 -10.50 -12.22 -7.56
N ARG A 205 -11.60 -12.23 -6.78
CA ARG A 205 -12.97 -12.12 -7.30
C ARG A 205 -13.74 -11.05 -6.55
N GLN A 206 -14.51 -10.30 -7.31
CA GLN A 206 -15.45 -9.32 -6.78
C GLN A 206 -16.83 -9.60 -7.41
N ASN A 207 -17.87 -9.69 -6.59
CA ASN A 207 -19.22 -10.05 -7.04
C ASN A 207 -19.24 -11.37 -7.84
N GLY A 208 -18.41 -12.35 -7.45
CA GLY A 208 -18.23 -13.63 -8.13
C GLY A 208 -17.44 -13.60 -9.44
N LYS A 209 -17.07 -12.41 -9.94
CA LYS A 209 -16.36 -12.22 -11.21
C LYS A 209 -14.85 -12.10 -10.98
N PRO A 210 -13.99 -12.67 -11.85
CA PRO A 210 -12.55 -12.46 -11.76
C PRO A 210 -12.20 -10.97 -11.96
N VAL A 211 -11.31 -10.43 -11.13
CA VAL A 211 -10.86 -9.03 -11.20
C VAL A 211 -9.79 -8.89 -12.27
N VAL A 212 -9.90 -7.86 -13.09
CA VAL A 212 -8.84 -7.39 -14.00
C VAL A 212 -8.63 -5.91 -13.78
N GLY A 213 -7.38 -5.49 -13.58
CA GLY A 213 -7.01 -4.09 -13.53
C GLY A 213 -6.50 -3.59 -14.88
N ILE A 214 -6.79 -2.34 -15.20
CA ILE A 214 -6.18 -1.61 -16.32
C ILE A 214 -5.72 -0.26 -15.79
N TRP A 215 -4.42 -0.01 -15.83
CA TRP A 215 -3.84 1.26 -15.47
C TRP A 215 -3.37 2.02 -16.71
N GLY A 216 -3.65 3.34 -16.77
CA GLY A 216 -3.11 4.19 -17.81
C GLY A 216 -4.13 4.81 -18.75
N PHE A 217 -5.44 4.51 -18.64
CA PHE A 217 -6.46 5.16 -19.46
C PHE A 217 -6.73 6.60 -18.99
N GLY A 218 -6.74 7.52 -19.92
CA GLY A 218 -7.10 8.92 -19.71
C GLY A 218 -6.00 9.82 -19.15
N PHE A 219 -4.79 9.32 -18.90
CA PHE A 219 -3.66 10.18 -18.50
C PHE A 219 -3.25 11.13 -19.63
N ASN A 220 -3.06 12.41 -19.28
CA ASN A 220 -2.64 13.45 -20.20
C ASN A 220 -1.11 13.48 -20.35
N GLU A 221 -0.55 12.34 -20.77
CA GLU A 221 0.88 12.11 -20.96
C GLU A 221 1.12 11.44 -22.32
N ASP A 222 2.25 11.70 -22.98
CA ASP A 222 2.52 11.28 -24.35
C ASP A 222 2.49 9.76 -24.57
N LYS A 223 2.82 8.98 -23.54
CA LYS A 223 2.91 7.53 -23.64
C LYS A 223 1.61 6.79 -23.30
N HIS A 224 0.53 7.52 -23.03
CA HIS A 224 -0.76 6.93 -22.67
C HIS A 224 -1.75 6.97 -23.85
N PRO A 225 -2.71 6.00 -23.92
CA PRO A 225 -3.71 6.00 -24.97
C PRO A 225 -4.51 7.30 -25.03
N SER A 226 -4.66 7.84 -26.24
CA SER A 226 -5.38 9.10 -26.48
C SER A 226 -6.78 8.90 -27.08
N ASP A 227 -7.13 7.68 -27.50
CA ASP A 227 -8.44 7.35 -28.07
C ASP A 227 -9.38 6.76 -27.01
N PRO A 228 -10.37 7.52 -26.52
CA PRO A 228 -11.33 6.99 -25.55
C PRO A 228 -12.21 5.87 -26.10
N ALA A 229 -12.48 5.83 -27.42
CA ALA A 229 -13.30 4.78 -28.00
C ALA A 229 -12.60 3.42 -27.93
N ALA A 230 -11.31 3.36 -28.25
CA ALA A 230 -10.51 2.16 -28.12
C ALA A 230 -10.41 1.69 -26.64
N CYS A 231 -10.25 2.63 -25.70
CA CYS A 231 -10.20 2.32 -24.27
C CYS A 231 -11.55 1.78 -23.77
N LEU A 232 -12.66 2.41 -24.17
CA LEU A 232 -14.01 1.98 -23.81
C LEU A 232 -14.31 0.57 -24.37
N ASP A 233 -13.91 0.30 -25.60
CA ASP A 233 -14.07 -1.05 -26.20
C ASP A 233 -13.31 -2.12 -25.41
N VAL A 234 -12.08 -1.84 -24.94
CA VAL A 234 -11.34 -2.77 -24.09
C VAL A 234 -12.07 -3.04 -22.75
N VAL A 235 -12.56 -2.00 -22.09
CA VAL A 235 -13.33 -2.16 -20.84
C VAL A 235 -14.57 -3.02 -21.07
N ASN A 236 -15.36 -2.72 -22.10
CA ASN A 236 -16.57 -3.45 -22.41
C ASN A 236 -16.27 -4.90 -22.84
N TRP A 237 -15.17 -5.13 -23.54
CA TRP A 237 -14.74 -6.47 -23.90
C TRP A 237 -14.42 -7.31 -22.67
N PHE A 238 -13.66 -6.79 -21.68
CA PHE A 238 -13.40 -7.53 -20.43
C PHE A 238 -14.69 -7.80 -19.65
N LYS A 239 -15.61 -6.83 -19.61
CA LYS A 239 -16.93 -7.05 -18.98
C LYS A 239 -17.71 -8.18 -19.69
N ALA A 240 -17.63 -8.25 -21.02
CA ALA A 240 -18.23 -9.34 -21.81
C ALA A 240 -17.55 -10.69 -21.57
N GLN A 241 -16.27 -10.72 -21.17
CA GLN A 241 -15.59 -11.93 -20.68
C GLN A 241 -16.00 -12.31 -19.25
N GLY A 242 -16.92 -11.60 -18.63
CA GLY A 242 -17.39 -11.87 -17.29
C GLY A 242 -16.48 -11.28 -16.18
N CYS A 243 -15.55 -10.41 -16.51
CA CYS A 243 -14.64 -9.80 -15.54
C CYS A 243 -15.28 -8.64 -14.76
N TYR A 244 -14.80 -8.43 -13.55
CA TYR A 244 -14.93 -7.19 -12.79
C TYR A 244 -13.72 -6.31 -13.15
N VAL A 245 -13.96 -5.17 -13.79
CA VAL A 245 -12.90 -4.34 -14.36
C VAL A 245 -12.63 -3.15 -13.46
N MET A 246 -11.41 -3.09 -12.94
CA MET A 246 -10.88 -2.00 -12.13
C MET A 246 -9.99 -1.10 -13.00
N GLY A 247 -10.09 0.21 -12.85
CA GLY A 247 -9.26 1.18 -13.56
C GLY A 247 -8.37 1.98 -12.64
N GLY A 248 -7.04 1.94 -12.89
CA GLY A 248 -6.11 2.96 -12.40
C GLY A 248 -6.20 4.18 -13.32
N VAL A 249 -6.70 5.30 -12.79
CA VAL A 249 -7.09 6.48 -13.57
C VAL A 249 -6.35 7.73 -13.09
N PRO A 250 -6.33 8.83 -13.88
CA PRO A 250 -5.74 10.09 -13.45
C PRO A 250 -6.37 10.62 -12.15
N THR A 251 -5.64 11.45 -11.43
CA THR A 251 -6.10 12.11 -10.22
C THR A 251 -7.37 12.94 -10.46
N TYR A 252 -7.42 13.67 -11.58
CA TYR A 252 -8.53 14.56 -11.93
C TYR A 252 -9.52 13.91 -12.93
N TRP A 253 -9.67 12.57 -12.84
CA TRP A 253 -10.51 11.77 -13.76
C TRP A 253 -11.95 12.29 -13.88
N ARG A 254 -12.55 12.74 -12.78
CA ARG A 254 -13.96 13.20 -12.74
C ARG A 254 -14.16 14.53 -13.47
N THR A 255 -13.17 15.39 -13.48
CA THR A 255 -13.25 16.74 -14.05
C THR A 255 -12.59 16.87 -15.43
N GLY A 256 -11.75 15.91 -15.83
CA GLY A 256 -11.10 15.91 -17.15
C GLY A 256 -10.09 17.03 -17.35
N VAL A 257 -9.40 17.45 -16.27
CA VAL A 257 -8.40 18.53 -16.30
C VAL A 257 -7.05 18.03 -15.80
N GLU A 258 -6.03 18.88 -15.83
CA GLU A 258 -4.68 18.65 -15.31
C GLU A 258 -4.05 17.36 -15.88
N ASP A 259 -3.88 16.32 -15.06
CA ASP A 259 -3.33 15.04 -15.46
C ASP A 259 -4.33 14.15 -16.23
N CYS A 260 -5.56 14.59 -16.42
CA CYS A 260 -6.59 13.85 -17.13
C CYS A 260 -6.91 14.47 -18.50
N ARG A 261 -6.91 13.61 -19.53
CA ARG A 261 -7.40 13.99 -20.88
C ARG A 261 -8.90 14.22 -20.85
N PRO A 262 -9.40 15.26 -21.54
CA PRO A 262 -10.84 15.43 -21.73
C PRO A 262 -11.43 14.29 -22.57
N GLY A 263 -12.74 14.01 -22.38
CA GLY A 263 -13.49 13.03 -23.18
C GLY A 263 -13.39 11.57 -22.70
N PHE A 264 -12.76 11.30 -21.55
CA PHE A 264 -12.62 9.94 -21.01
C PHE A 264 -13.70 9.55 -19.98
N ILE A 265 -14.63 10.42 -19.67
CA ILE A 265 -15.61 10.16 -18.60
C ILE A 265 -16.45 8.89 -18.85
N ASP A 266 -16.81 8.60 -20.10
CA ASP A 266 -17.56 7.40 -20.46
C ASP A 266 -16.73 6.12 -20.27
N VAL A 267 -15.41 6.19 -20.47
CA VAL A 267 -14.48 5.09 -20.16
C VAL A 267 -14.47 4.82 -18.67
N PHE A 268 -14.39 5.87 -17.85
CA PHE A 268 -14.38 5.75 -16.40
C PHE A 268 -15.71 5.23 -15.86
N ASN A 269 -16.83 5.71 -16.40
CA ASN A 269 -18.17 5.24 -16.02
C ASN A 269 -18.44 3.78 -16.43
N ALA A 270 -17.71 3.26 -17.40
CA ALA A 270 -17.84 1.85 -17.78
C ALA A 270 -17.10 0.89 -16.83
N LEU A 271 -16.18 1.38 -16.01
CA LEU A 271 -15.44 0.58 -15.02
C LEU A 271 -16.32 0.15 -13.85
N ASN A 272 -15.96 -0.94 -13.21
CA ASN A 272 -16.64 -1.39 -11.98
C ASN A 272 -16.03 -0.72 -10.74
N MET A 273 -14.74 -0.38 -10.78
CA MET A 273 -14.01 0.27 -9.68
C MET A 273 -13.03 1.28 -10.25
N LEU A 274 -12.91 2.41 -9.57
CA LEU A 274 -11.95 3.47 -9.90
C LEU A 274 -10.88 3.60 -8.82
N SER A 275 -9.63 3.67 -9.25
CA SER A 275 -8.46 3.88 -8.39
C SER A 275 -7.65 5.07 -8.90
N PRO A 276 -7.94 6.29 -8.44
CA PRO A 276 -7.20 7.48 -8.85
C PRO A 276 -5.76 7.44 -8.37
N TRP A 277 -4.82 7.73 -9.29
CA TRP A 277 -3.39 7.74 -9.00
C TRP A 277 -3.01 8.97 -8.18
N MET A 278 -2.11 8.78 -7.20
CA MET A 278 -1.75 9.85 -6.27
C MET A 278 -0.24 10.07 -6.15
N VAL A 279 0.59 9.16 -6.66
CA VAL A 279 2.05 9.31 -6.63
C VAL A 279 2.46 10.54 -7.44
N GLY A 280 3.33 11.36 -6.85
CA GLY A 280 3.75 12.63 -7.46
C GLY A 280 2.74 13.78 -7.39
N ARG A 281 1.55 13.56 -6.78
CA ARG A 281 0.49 14.57 -6.64
C ARG A 281 0.44 15.16 -5.23
N ILE A 282 0.82 14.37 -4.23
CA ILE A 282 0.91 14.76 -2.83
C ILE A 282 2.28 14.36 -2.27
N GLY A 283 2.80 15.13 -1.31
CA GLY A 283 4.10 14.87 -0.69
C GLY A 283 4.11 15.01 0.83
N ASN A 284 2.99 15.37 1.45
CA ASN A 284 2.86 15.56 2.90
C ASN A 284 1.41 15.45 3.37
N ALA A 285 1.19 15.46 4.68
CA ALA A 285 -0.13 15.32 5.29
C ALA A 285 -1.11 16.46 4.91
N ALA A 286 -0.62 17.70 4.77
CA ALA A 286 -1.46 18.83 4.40
C ALA A 286 -1.97 18.72 2.95
N ASP A 287 -1.13 18.22 2.04
CA ASP A 287 -1.57 17.89 0.69
C ASP A 287 -2.65 16.82 0.70
N SER A 288 -2.47 15.76 1.49
CA SER A 288 -3.49 14.70 1.63
C SER A 288 -4.82 15.28 2.10
N ASP A 289 -4.83 16.21 3.08
CA ASP A 289 -6.05 16.86 3.55
C ASP A 289 -6.72 17.71 2.47
N ARG A 290 -5.92 18.45 1.72
CA ARG A 290 -6.41 19.29 0.62
C ARG A 290 -7.03 18.45 -0.49
N PHE A 291 -6.38 17.35 -0.87
CA PHE A 291 -6.88 16.41 -1.88
C PHE A 291 -8.10 15.63 -1.38
N HIS A 292 -8.13 15.26 -0.11
CA HIS A 292 -9.33 14.67 0.50
C HIS A 292 -10.56 15.57 0.32
N ALA A 293 -10.44 16.85 0.66
CA ALA A 293 -11.57 17.77 0.60
C ALA A 293 -12.00 18.09 -0.85
N ASN A 294 -11.02 18.27 -1.75
CA ASN A 294 -11.29 18.78 -3.09
C ASN A 294 -11.53 17.68 -4.14
N LEU A 295 -11.01 16.48 -3.92
CA LEU A 295 -11.08 15.37 -4.88
C LEU A 295 -11.72 14.12 -4.27
N ASN A 296 -11.16 13.53 -3.21
CA ASN A 296 -11.60 12.20 -2.77
C ASN A 296 -13.06 12.19 -2.28
N VAL A 297 -13.50 13.20 -1.53
CA VAL A 297 -14.90 13.29 -1.08
C VAL A 297 -15.87 13.50 -2.27
N PRO A 298 -15.64 14.45 -3.19
CA PRO A 298 -16.46 14.57 -4.40
C PRO A 298 -16.40 13.34 -5.31
N ASP A 299 -15.25 12.67 -5.42
CA ASP A 299 -15.09 11.47 -6.24
C ASP A 299 -15.87 10.30 -5.66
N GLN A 300 -15.82 10.09 -4.32
CA GLN A 300 -16.63 9.10 -3.63
C GLN A 300 -18.10 9.33 -3.88
N ALA A 301 -18.57 10.57 -3.70
CA ALA A 301 -19.98 10.91 -3.92
C ALA A 301 -20.43 10.68 -5.38
N TYR A 302 -19.52 10.91 -6.35
CA TYR A 302 -19.78 10.61 -7.76
C TYR A 302 -19.89 9.09 -7.98
N CYS A 303 -18.93 8.32 -7.44
CA CYS A 303 -18.93 6.87 -7.56
C CYS A 303 -20.19 6.25 -6.95
N ASP A 304 -20.60 6.70 -5.76
CA ASP A 304 -21.83 6.26 -5.09
C ASP A 304 -23.07 6.52 -5.97
N ALA A 305 -23.14 7.70 -6.61
CA ALA A 305 -24.26 8.06 -7.48
C ALA A 305 -24.31 7.23 -8.77
N HIS A 306 -23.20 6.65 -9.20
CA HIS A 306 -23.08 5.89 -10.45
C HIS A 306 -22.95 4.38 -10.23
N GLY A 307 -22.95 3.89 -8.99
CA GLY A 307 -22.79 2.47 -8.67
C GLY A 307 -21.42 1.93 -9.03
N ILE A 308 -20.38 2.75 -8.90
CA ILE A 308 -18.98 2.42 -9.15
C ILE A 308 -18.28 2.32 -7.80
N ASP A 309 -17.48 1.26 -7.58
CA ASP A 309 -16.67 1.14 -6.38
C ASP A 309 -15.47 2.09 -6.43
N TYR A 310 -15.05 2.65 -5.29
CA TYR A 310 -13.96 3.61 -5.20
C TYR A 310 -12.81 3.06 -4.35
N GLN A 311 -11.63 2.95 -4.95
CA GLN A 311 -10.41 2.42 -4.32
C GLN A 311 -9.25 3.41 -4.51
N PRO A 312 -9.22 4.52 -3.73
CA PRO A 312 -8.16 5.52 -3.88
C PRO A 312 -6.79 4.98 -3.51
N CYS A 313 -5.76 5.59 -4.12
CA CYS A 313 -4.37 5.27 -3.91
C CYS A 313 -3.86 5.88 -2.60
N VAL A 314 -3.07 5.10 -1.84
CA VAL A 314 -2.28 5.51 -0.68
C VAL A 314 -0.82 5.14 -0.93
N LEU A 315 0.10 6.04 -0.61
CA LEU A 315 1.54 5.82 -0.80
C LEU A 315 2.31 6.09 0.51
N PRO A 316 3.41 5.34 0.77
CA PRO A 316 4.23 5.57 1.95
C PRO A 316 5.03 6.88 1.86
N GLY A 317 5.29 7.36 0.66
CA GLY A 317 6.18 8.48 0.36
C GLY A 317 7.57 8.01 -0.11
N ASP A 318 8.21 8.83 -0.91
CA ASP A 318 9.57 8.60 -1.41
C ASP A 318 10.60 8.80 -0.27
N VAL A 319 11.37 7.74 0.01
CA VAL A 319 12.44 7.74 1.03
C VAL A 319 13.50 8.79 0.71
N LYS A 320 13.92 8.90 -0.56
CA LYS A 320 14.95 9.84 -1.00
C LYS A 320 14.52 11.29 -0.80
N SER A 321 13.24 11.58 -1.06
CA SER A 321 12.66 12.93 -0.90
C SER A 321 12.19 13.21 0.52
N ARG A 322 12.43 12.30 1.48
CA ARG A 322 12.06 12.44 2.90
C ARG A 322 10.57 12.75 3.11
N GLN A 323 9.70 12.13 2.31
CA GLN A 323 8.25 12.37 2.37
C GLN A 323 7.56 11.54 3.46
N ARG A 324 8.21 10.49 3.94
CA ARG A 324 7.59 9.46 4.79
C ARG A 324 7.15 9.96 6.17
N ALA A 325 7.87 10.95 6.73
CA ALA A 325 7.60 11.49 8.07
C ALA A 325 7.30 10.36 9.08
N HIS A 326 8.20 9.39 9.18
CA HIS A 326 8.06 8.18 10.02
C HIS A 326 6.64 7.57 10.02
N GLY A 327 5.99 7.57 8.85
CA GLY A 327 4.69 6.96 8.63
C GLY A 327 3.49 7.90 8.79
N ASP A 328 3.64 9.10 9.32
CA ASP A 328 2.53 10.03 9.53
C ASP A 328 1.90 10.50 8.22
N PHE A 329 2.70 10.62 7.15
CA PHE A 329 2.19 10.94 5.82
C PHE A 329 1.27 9.84 5.29
N MET A 330 1.70 8.58 5.36
CA MET A 330 0.89 7.43 4.92
C MET A 330 -0.35 7.25 5.79
N TRP A 331 -0.22 7.40 7.12
CA TRP A 331 -1.36 7.27 8.03
C TRP A 331 -2.43 8.33 7.80
N ARG A 332 -2.02 9.58 7.52
CA ARG A 332 -2.97 10.65 7.19
C ARG A 332 -3.80 10.33 5.96
N GLN A 333 -3.20 9.68 4.96
CA GLN A 333 -3.92 9.22 3.78
C GLN A 333 -4.93 8.11 4.14
N PHE A 334 -4.53 7.09 4.91
CA PHE A 334 -5.47 6.07 5.38
C PHE A 334 -6.66 6.69 6.10
N TYR A 335 -6.42 7.57 7.04
CA TYR A 335 -7.48 8.28 7.77
C TYR A 335 -8.41 9.03 6.81
N ASN A 336 -7.85 9.73 5.84
CA ASN A 336 -8.60 10.51 4.87
C ASN A 336 -9.47 9.63 3.95
N MET A 337 -8.93 8.52 3.45
CA MET A 337 -9.66 7.62 2.56
C MET A 337 -10.77 6.88 3.29
N VAL A 338 -10.52 6.40 4.50
CA VAL A 338 -11.53 5.70 5.30
C VAL A 338 -12.68 6.65 5.68
N ARG A 339 -12.39 7.89 6.11
CA ARG A 339 -13.45 8.86 6.44
C ARG A 339 -14.20 9.41 5.21
N ALA A 340 -13.62 9.31 4.00
CA ALA A 340 -14.32 9.60 2.76
C ALA A 340 -15.31 8.51 2.37
N GLY A 341 -15.22 7.32 2.97
CA GLY A 341 -16.08 6.17 2.68
C GLY A 341 -15.56 5.25 1.58
N ALA A 342 -14.24 5.25 1.32
CA ALA A 342 -13.63 4.42 0.29
C ALA A 342 -13.97 2.93 0.49
N GLN A 343 -14.35 2.24 -0.60
CA GLN A 343 -14.70 0.83 -0.57
C GLN A 343 -13.48 -0.09 -0.53
N GLY A 344 -12.31 0.37 -0.93
CA GLY A 344 -11.03 -0.33 -0.84
C GLY A 344 -9.90 0.68 -0.81
N ILE A 345 -8.67 0.22 -0.60
CA ILE A 345 -7.48 1.06 -0.68
C ILE A 345 -6.42 0.37 -1.52
N TYR A 346 -5.83 1.11 -2.47
CA TYR A 346 -4.70 0.67 -3.28
C TYR A 346 -3.40 1.26 -2.75
N ILE A 347 -2.41 0.42 -2.47
CA ILE A 347 -1.09 0.86 -2.03
C ILE A 347 -0.13 0.94 -3.21
N SER A 348 0.45 2.07 -3.43
CA SER A 348 1.49 2.30 -4.43
C SER A 348 2.84 2.52 -3.77
N MET A 349 3.71 1.51 -3.78
CA MET A 349 3.63 0.14 -4.28
C MET A 349 4.16 -0.84 -3.22
N PHE A 350 4.05 -2.15 -3.46
CA PHE A 350 4.68 -3.13 -2.56
C PHE A 350 6.20 -3.10 -2.66
N ASP A 351 6.76 -3.20 -3.88
CA ASP A 351 8.18 -3.50 -4.14
C ASP A 351 8.90 -2.48 -5.05
N GLU A 352 8.49 -1.23 -5.08
CA GLU A 352 9.03 -0.23 -6.01
C GLU A 352 10.26 0.52 -5.47
N PHE A 353 11.37 -0.19 -5.29
CA PHE A 353 12.63 0.36 -4.76
C PHE A 353 13.30 1.41 -5.66
N ASN A 354 12.97 1.43 -6.95
CA ASN A 354 13.49 2.40 -7.91
C ASN A 354 12.89 3.80 -7.74
N GLU A 355 11.65 3.90 -7.21
CA GLU A 355 11.00 5.18 -6.90
C GLU A 355 10.98 5.49 -5.39
N GLY A 356 11.38 4.54 -4.55
CA GLY A 356 11.41 4.73 -3.10
C GLY A 356 10.04 4.66 -2.42
N ASN A 357 8.99 4.25 -3.14
CA ASN A 357 7.61 4.15 -2.64
C ASN A 357 7.23 2.75 -2.16
N GLN A 358 8.17 1.84 -2.01
CA GLN A 358 7.89 0.47 -1.54
C GLN A 358 7.46 0.45 -0.07
N ILE A 359 6.54 -0.48 0.25
CA ILE A 359 6.23 -0.85 1.64
C ILE A 359 6.96 -2.13 2.08
N ALA A 360 7.55 -2.88 1.14
CA ALA A 360 8.42 -4.04 1.42
C ALA A 360 9.56 -3.68 2.37
N LYS A 361 10.06 -4.67 3.09
CA LYS A 361 11.12 -4.46 4.08
C LYS A 361 12.32 -3.75 3.47
N THR A 362 12.65 -2.61 4.06
CA THR A 362 13.68 -1.66 3.61
C THR A 362 14.74 -1.50 4.69
N ALA A 363 15.96 -1.17 4.31
CA ALA A 363 17.06 -0.89 5.22
C ALA A 363 16.64 0.13 6.30
N GLU A 364 16.85 -0.23 7.56
CA GLU A 364 16.45 0.55 8.72
C GLU A 364 17.29 1.82 8.86
N ASN A 365 18.59 1.69 8.62
CA ASN A 365 19.58 2.76 8.83
C ASN A 365 20.85 2.52 8.01
N ALA A 366 21.83 3.40 8.16
CA ALA A 366 23.10 3.36 7.43
C ALA A 366 23.90 2.07 7.61
N SER A 367 23.70 1.30 8.69
CA SER A 367 24.39 0.01 8.86
C SER A 367 23.97 -1.05 7.83
N MET A 368 22.76 -0.90 7.27
CA MET A 368 22.19 -1.83 6.28
C MET A 368 22.27 -1.33 4.84
N ILE A 369 22.97 -0.23 4.60
CA ILE A 369 23.10 0.42 3.30
C ILE A 369 24.56 0.38 2.85
N PRO A 370 24.86 0.22 1.54
CA PRO A 370 26.22 0.27 1.04
C PRO A 370 26.90 1.61 1.35
N VAL A 371 28.10 1.56 1.93
CA VAL A 371 28.86 2.76 2.28
C VAL A 371 29.14 3.60 1.03
N GLY A 372 28.89 4.91 1.13
CA GLY A 372 29.11 5.85 0.03
C GLY A 372 28.08 5.77 -1.12
N SER A 373 26.99 5.03 -0.96
CA SER A 373 25.93 4.94 -1.99
C SER A 373 25.06 6.20 -2.09
N GLY A 374 24.97 6.99 -1.03
CA GLY A 374 24.05 8.13 -0.95
C GLY A 374 22.59 7.76 -0.73
N LEU A 375 22.27 6.47 -0.53
CA LEU A 375 20.93 5.99 -0.21
C LEU A 375 20.59 6.30 1.25
N LEU A 376 19.28 6.39 1.55
CA LEU A 376 18.76 6.64 2.89
C LEU A 376 18.08 5.39 3.45
N GLY A 377 18.15 5.22 4.78
CA GLY A 377 17.37 4.24 5.54
C GLY A 377 15.99 4.75 5.89
N LEU A 378 15.21 3.92 6.57
CA LEU A 378 13.91 4.34 7.10
C LEU A 378 14.02 5.36 8.23
N ASP A 379 15.21 5.54 8.78
CA ASP A 379 15.56 6.55 9.79
C ASP A 379 15.90 7.93 9.18
N GLU A 380 15.48 8.20 7.95
CA GLU A 380 15.83 9.36 7.13
C GLU A 380 15.49 10.72 7.79
N ASP A 381 14.52 10.75 8.70
CA ASP A 381 14.11 11.94 9.47
C ASP A 381 14.64 11.94 10.93
N GLY A 382 15.44 10.94 11.29
CA GLY A 382 15.99 10.76 12.64
C GLY A 382 15.15 9.84 13.53
N THR A 383 13.99 9.37 13.07
CA THR A 383 13.15 8.41 13.80
C THR A 383 13.56 6.98 13.45
N VAL A 384 13.92 6.19 14.45
CA VAL A 384 14.25 4.78 14.26
C VAL A 384 13.00 4.02 13.84
N CYS A 385 13.07 3.35 12.69
CA CYS A 385 12.00 2.52 12.16
C CYS A 385 12.50 1.11 11.85
N SER A 386 11.77 0.07 12.29
CA SER A 386 12.10 -1.30 11.88
C SER A 386 11.80 -1.53 10.40
N SER A 387 12.49 -2.46 9.77
CA SER A 387 12.39 -2.70 8.32
C SER A 387 10.97 -3.04 7.86
N ASP A 388 10.17 -3.67 8.73
CA ASP A 388 8.78 -4.09 8.48
C ASP A 388 7.73 -3.01 8.79
N TYR A 389 8.17 -1.82 9.20
CA TYR A 389 7.28 -0.79 9.73
C TYR A 389 6.13 -0.44 8.78
N TYR A 390 6.41 -0.26 7.49
CA TYR A 390 5.38 0.11 6.51
C TYR A 390 4.44 -1.04 6.15
N LEU A 391 4.85 -2.29 6.33
CA LEU A 391 3.96 -3.45 6.24
C LEU A 391 2.97 -3.46 7.40
N ARG A 392 3.44 -3.24 8.63
CA ARG A 392 2.59 -3.16 9.84
C ARG A 392 1.63 -1.98 9.78
N LEU A 393 2.12 -0.82 9.35
CA LEU A 393 1.30 0.38 9.15
C LEU A 393 0.19 0.15 8.13
N THR A 394 0.49 -0.57 7.03
CA THR A 394 -0.48 -0.97 6.02
C THR A 394 -1.53 -1.92 6.61
N GLY A 395 -1.13 -2.88 7.45
CA GLY A 395 -2.03 -3.76 8.17
C GLY A 395 -3.00 -2.99 9.08
N ASP A 396 -2.50 -2.02 9.86
CA ASP A 396 -3.33 -1.16 10.70
C ASP A 396 -4.30 -0.29 9.87
N GLY A 397 -3.84 0.25 8.75
CA GLY A 397 -4.70 0.95 7.79
C GLY A 397 -5.82 0.04 7.26
N GLY A 398 -5.49 -1.22 6.98
CA GLY A 398 -6.46 -2.25 6.58
C GLY A 398 -7.47 -2.58 7.69
N ARG A 399 -7.03 -2.67 8.93
CA ARG A 399 -7.91 -2.86 10.08
C ARG A 399 -8.85 -1.67 10.28
N MET A 400 -8.37 -0.45 10.07
CA MET A 400 -9.21 0.76 10.11
C MET A 400 -10.25 0.77 8.98
N LEU A 401 -9.86 0.42 7.76
CA LEU A 401 -10.78 0.28 6.61
C LEU A 401 -11.88 -0.75 6.88
N LYS A 402 -11.53 -1.87 7.51
CA LYS A 402 -12.45 -2.98 7.84
C LYS A 402 -13.28 -2.71 9.11
N GLY A 403 -13.12 -1.56 9.77
CA GLY A 403 -13.81 -1.23 11.03
C GLY A 403 -13.37 -2.07 12.24
N GLN A 404 -12.23 -2.73 12.15
CA GLN A 404 -11.65 -3.56 13.22
C GLN A 404 -10.93 -2.73 14.27
N ILE A 405 -10.49 -1.53 13.92
CA ILE A 405 -10.05 -0.47 14.83
C ILE A 405 -10.84 0.80 14.56
N ALA A 406 -10.93 1.67 15.54
CA ALA A 406 -11.64 2.94 15.42
C ALA A 406 -10.99 3.85 14.37
N LEU A 407 -11.80 4.66 13.69
CA LEU A 407 -11.31 5.74 12.82
C LEU A 407 -10.50 6.73 13.65
N THR A 408 -9.23 6.88 13.37
CA THR A 408 -8.34 7.76 14.12
C THR A 408 -7.30 8.42 13.22
N SER A 409 -7.06 9.72 13.45
CA SER A 409 -5.98 10.46 12.79
C SER A 409 -4.63 10.24 13.48
N VAL A 410 -4.63 9.64 14.67
CA VAL A 410 -3.41 9.29 15.40
C VAL A 410 -2.95 7.90 14.98
N ARG A 411 -1.75 7.81 14.48
CA ARG A 411 -1.14 6.56 14.02
C ARG A 411 -0.96 5.57 15.19
N PRO A 412 -1.58 4.36 15.12
CA PRO A 412 -1.46 3.38 16.21
C PRO A 412 -0.18 2.56 16.14
N THR A 413 0.46 2.49 14.95
CA THR A 413 1.60 1.62 14.68
C THR A 413 2.88 2.24 15.24
N PRO A 414 3.57 1.59 16.20
CA PRO A 414 4.87 2.07 16.64
C PRO A 414 5.92 1.87 15.55
N PRO A 415 6.88 2.80 15.37
CA PRO A 415 7.91 2.69 14.34
C PRO A 415 8.80 1.43 14.47
N VAL A 416 8.99 0.92 15.69
CA VAL A 416 9.81 -0.27 15.96
C VAL A 416 8.96 -1.39 16.55
N VAL A 417 9.15 -2.64 16.11
CA VAL A 417 8.54 -3.82 16.74
C VAL A 417 9.17 -4.02 18.11
N GLY A 418 8.36 -4.07 19.14
CA GLY A 418 8.83 -4.00 20.51
C GLY A 418 9.06 -2.57 20.99
N GLY A 419 8.93 -1.55 20.12
CA GLY A 419 8.86 -0.13 20.45
C GLY A 419 7.45 0.34 20.77
N GLY A 420 6.55 -0.55 21.09
CA GLY A 420 5.35 -0.31 21.87
C GLY A 420 5.75 -0.16 23.34
N GLY A 421 6.33 0.99 23.67
CA GLY A 421 7.15 1.20 24.85
C GLY A 421 8.51 0.53 24.63
N ASP A 422 9.60 1.23 24.77
CA ASP A 422 10.82 0.64 25.27
C ASP A 422 10.43 -0.62 26.00
N THR A 423 10.99 -1.80 25.65
CA THR A 423 11.24 -2.75 26.70
C THR A 423 12.31 -2.06 27.54
N ASN A 424 11.88 -1.01 28.22
CA ASN A 424 12.60 -0.50 29.36
C ASN A 424 12.68 -1.69 30.29
N LEU A 425 13.74 -2.49 30.08
CA LEU A 425 13.97 -3.73 30.85
C LEU A 425 13.90 -3.43 32.34
N ALA A 426 14.05 -2.16 32.69
CA ALA A 426 13.94 -1.60 34.01
C ALA A 426 12.49 -1.35 34.46
N ARG A 427 11.51 -1.19 33.53
CA ARG A 427 10.13 -0.82 33.88
C ARG A 427 9.50 -1.82 34.84
N GLY A 428 9.07 -1.31 35.99
CA GLY A 428 8.44 -2.16 37.06
C GLY A 428 9.36 -3.16 37.74
N LYS A 429 10.69 -3.07 37.49
CA LYS A 429 11.69 -3.94 38.12
C LYS A 429 12.00 -3.48 39.57
N ALA A 430 12.54 -4.42 40.34
CA ALA A 430 13.00 -4.11 41.67
C ALA A 430 14.14 -3.08 41.64
N THR A 431 14.04 -2.10 42.52
CA THR A 431 15.06 -1.05 42.68
C THR A 431 15.62 -1.04 44.09
N SER A 432 16.85 -0.58 44.21
CA SER A 432 17.48 -0.26 45.47
C SER A 432 18.25 1.06 45.35
N GLU A 433 18.49 1.75 46.45
CA GLU A 433 19.07 3.07 46.48
C GLU A 433 19.87 3.36 47.74
N SER A 434 20.75 4.33 47.70
CA SER A 434 21.49 4.81 48.86
C SER A 434 20.64 5.63 49.83
N GLY A 435 19.46 6.09 49.39
CA GLY A 435 18.49 6.91 50.09
C GLY A 435 17.78 7.86 49.14
N HIS A 436 16.68 8.47 49.61
CA HIS A 436 15.93 9.45 48.84
C HIS A 436 15.44 10.60 49.71
N THR A 437 15.08 11.71 49.10
CA THR A 437 14.43 12.84 49.78
C THR A 437 12.94 12.87 49.45
N GLN A 438 12.10 13.21 50.40
CA GLN A 438 10.64 13.29 50.26
C GLN A 438 10.05 11.99 49.68
N ASN A 439 9.31 12.10 48.57
CA ASN A 439 8.68 10.98 47.87
C ASN A 439 9.42 10.59 46.59
N PHE A 440 10.66 11.05 46.38
CA PHE A 440 11.43 10.83 45.15
C PHE A 440 12.27 9.54 45.24
N ALA A 441 11.59 8.43 45.55
CA ALA A 441 12.23 7.13 45.75
C ALA A 441 12.65 6.47 44.42
N SER A 442 13.56 5.47 44.56
CA SER A 442 14.10 4.73 43.39
C SER A 442 13.03 4.07 42.52
N GLY A 443 11.86 3.75 43.02
CA GLY A 443 10.74 3.25 42.22
C GLY A 443 10.32 4.16 41.09
N ASN A 444 10.52 5.47 41.25
CA ASN A 444 10.19 6.46 40.22
C ASN A 444 11.05 6.36 38.95
N VAL A 445 12.24 5.76 38.99
CA VAL A 445 13.07 5.60 37.78
C VAL A 445 12.63 4.43 36.90
N VAL A 446 11.64 3.64 37.36
CA VAL A 446 11.14 2.44 36.67
C VAL A 446 9.62 2.43 36.50
N ASP A 447 8.89 3.46 36.94
CA ASP A 447 7.42 3.53 36.89
C ASP A 447 6.87 3.87 35.48
N GLY A 448 7.72 4.43 34.61
CA GLY A 448 7.34 4.81 33.24
C GLY A 448 6.66 6.17 33.14
N ASP A 449 6.67 6.99 34.20
CA ASP A 449 6.24 8.38 34.16
C ASP A 449 7.47 9.30 33.93
N ALA A 450 7.47 10.01 32.79
CA ALA A 450 8.56 10.92 32.44
C ALA A 450 8.65 12.15 33.36
N ASN A 451 7.68 12.38 34.21
CA ASN A 451 7.65 13.49 35.16
C ASN A 451 8.05 13.07 36.57
N SER A 452 8.21 11.79 36.84
CA SER A 452 8.73 11.25 38.09
C SER A 452 10.24 11.09 38.01
N TYR A 453 10.91 11.18 39.15
CA TYR A 453 12.36 11.00 39.23
C TYR A 453 12.77 10.55 40.63
N TRP A 454 13.98 10.00 40.73
CA TRP A 454 14.63 9.73 42.00
C TRP A 454 15.51 10.93 42.38
N GLU A 455 15.45 11.34 43.64
CA GLU A 455 16.29 12.38 44.20
C GLU A 455 16.96 11.88 45.47
N SER A 456 18.29 11.92 45.45
CA SER A 456 19.11 11.54 46.62
C SER A 456 19.11 12.61 47.71
N PRO A 457 19.37 12.24 48.98
CA PRO A 457 19.56 13.20 50.07
C PRO A 457 20.74 14.14 49.81
N ASN A 458 20.57 15.43 50.09
CA ASN A 458 21.64 16.46 49.94
C ASN A 458 22.85 16.10 50.80
N ASN A 459 24.04 16.25 50.19
CA ASN A 459 25.38 16.10 50.83
C ASN A 459 25.65 14.71 51.43
N ALA A 460 24.89 13.65 51.04
CA ALA A 460 25.12 12.25 51.44
C ALA A 460 25.89 11.51 50.31
N PHE A 461 27.12 11.10 50.57
CA PHE A 461 27.94 10.34 49.59
C PHE A 461 28.47 9.05 50.22
N PRO A 462 28.57 7.94 49.42
CA PRO A 462 28.19 7.79 47.98
C PRO A 462 26.68 7.76 47.80
N GLN A 463 26.22 8.24 46.62
CA GLN A 463 24.82 8.21 46.21
C GLN A 463 24.68 7.32 44.98
N TRP A 464 23.70 6.42 44.98
CA TRP A 464 23.46 5.46 43.88
C TRP A 464 21.99 5.02 43.87
N VAL A 465 21.52 4.68 42.68
CA VAL A 465 20.29 3.94 42.42
C VAL A 465 20.65 2.74 41.55
N GLN A 466 20.06 1.59 41.86
CA GLN A 466 20.27 0.33 41.15
C GLN A 466 18.93 -0.26 40.73
N VAL A 467 18.87 -0.85 39.56
CA VAL A 467 17.73 -1.59 39.03
C VAL A 467 18.17 -3.06 38.84
N ASP A 468 17.44 -3.98 39.39
CA ASP A 468 17.66 -5.41 39.19
C ASP A 468 16.87 -5.88 37.97
N LEU A 469 17.54 -6.16 36.85
CA LEU A 469 16.93 -6.60 35.61
C LEU A 469 16.49 -8.08 35.66
N GLY A 470 16.91 -8.83 36.66
CA GLY A 470 16.51 -10.22 36.92
C GLY A 470 17.29 -11.30 36.18
N ALA A 471 17.82 -11.03 35.02
CA ALA A 471 18.66 -11.94 34.24
C ALA A 471 19.68 -11.12 33.41
N ALA A 472 20.79 -11.75 33.00
CA ALA A 472 21.71 -11.13 32.07
C ALA A 472 20.96 -10.88 30.75
N ALA A 473 21.01 -9.63 30.28
CA ALA A 473 20.40 -9.21 29.04
C ALA A 473 21.32 -9.53 27.84
#